data_67885c492159701d58df2c218250b234
#
_entry.id   67885c492159701d58df2c218250b234
#
_cell.length_a   1.000
_cell.length_b   1.000
_cell.length_c   1.000
_cell.angle_alpha   90.00
_cell.angle_beta   90.00
_cell.angle_gamma   90.00
#
_symmetry.space_group_name_H-M   'P 1'
#
loop_
_entity.id
_entity.type
_entity.pdbx_description
1 polymer ?
#
loop_
_entity_poly.entity_id
_entity_poly.type
_entity_poly.pdbx_seq_one_letter_code
_entity_poly.pdbx_strand_id
1 'polypeptide(L)'
;MKLTLSLIAAGSMIAIAAPAAAQEEDNFSGFHIEGLAGYDSSRPGSTVDIDNPDDVNQSIHDVTYGGGVGYDMKSGNMVFGIEGEWMESNAKTDYDTTGFTGFGVSHVETGRDLYVGARIGVLATPNILLYVKGGYTNAKFNVLATDNVTDVQTDANLDGWRAGGGIEVALSKNFFIKGEYRYSNYTKGTFEAPSGLESDRFNVDLDRHQGVVGVGMRF
;
A
#
# COMPACT_ATOMS: atom_id res chain seq x y z
N MET A 1 22.20 19.01 29.85
CA MET A 1 23.06 18.94 28.67
C MET A 1 22.36 17.99 27.69
N LYS A 2 21.59 18.56 26.74
CA LYS A 2 20.78 17.79 25.79
C LYS A 2 21.62 17.61 24.53
N LEU A 3 22.00 16.35 24.22
CA LEU A 3 22.63 16.01 22.94
C LEU A 3 21.52 15.81 21.90
N THR A 4 21.44 16.74 20.96
CA THR A 4 20.64 16.58 19.74
C THR A 4 21.45 15.75 18.74
N LEU A 5 21.00 14.54 18.48
CA LEU A 5 21.58 13.67 17.46
C LEU A 5 20.94 14.04 16.10
N SER A 6 21.68 14.80 15.29
CA SER A 6 21.27 15.09 13.92
C SER A 6 21.61 13.90 13.03
N LEU A 7 20.60 13.18 12.58
CA LEU A 7 20.72 12.09 11.61
C LEU A 7 20.83 12.71 10.20
N ILE A 8 22.05 12.80 9.68
CA ILE A 8 22.32 13.15 8.29
C ILE A 8 22.11 11.88 7.46
N ALA A 9 20.96 11.80 6.79
CA ALA A 9 20.73 10.79 5.76
C ALA A 9 21.54 11.15 4.51
N ALA A 10 22.76 10.60 4.39
CA ALA A 10 23.53 10.62 3.16
C ALA A 10 22.93 9.62 2.17
N GLY A 11 22.05 10.13 1.29
CA GLY A 11 21.56 9.37 0.14
C GLY A 11 22.70 9.15 -0.86
N SER A 12 23.36 8.00 -0.81
CA SER A 12 24.25 7.54 -1.86
C SER A 12 23.41 7.14 -3.07
N MET A 13 23.35 8.01 -4.09
CA MET A 13 22.87 7.64 -5.42
C MET A 13 23.83 6.59 -5.99
N ILE A 14 23.38 5.34 -5.99
CA ILE A 14 24.05 4.30 -6.77
C ILE A 14 23.67 4.56 -8.22
N ALA A 15 24.59 5.20 -8.97
CA ALA A 15 24.49 5.29 -10.41
C ALA A 15 24.75 3.88 -10.98
N ILE A 16 23.68 3.14 -11.22
CA ILE A 16 23.74 1.91 -12.00
C ILE A 16 23.98 2.34 -13.46
N ALA A 17 25.22 2.18 -13.92
CA ALA A 17 25.56 2.35 -15.32
C ALA A 17 24.82 1.25 -16.12
N ALA A 18 23.71 1.61 -16.75
CA ALA A 18 23.05 0.75 -17.69
C ALA A 18 23.95 0.53 -18.91
N PRO A 19 24.14 -0.72 -19.40
CA PRO A 19 24.85 -0.97 -20.65
C PRO A 19 24.09 -0.29 -21.80
N ALA A 20 24.79 0.52 -22.57
CA ALA A 20 24.29 1.12 -23.81
C ALA A 20 24.12 0.00 -24.87
N ALA A 21 23.01 -0.72 -24.84
CA ALA A 21 22.56 -1.60 -25.90
C ALA A 21 21.77 -0.76 -26.92
N ALA A 22 21.98 -1.02 -28.20
CA ALA A 22 21.35 -0.34 -29.31
C ALA A 22 19.81 -0.24 -29.13
N GLN A 23 19.32 0.99 -29.00
CA GLN A 23 17.95 1.29 -28.62
C GLN A 23 17.00 1.09 -29.81
N GLU A 24 16.31 -0.04 -29.85
CA GLU A 24 14.89 -0.01 -30.22
C GLU A 24 14.18 0.92 -29.21
N GLU A 25 13.24 1.73 -29.69
CA GLU A 25 12.46 2.64 -28.80
C GLU A 25 11.77 1.82 -27.72
N ASP A 26 12.37 1.73 -26.54
CA ASP A 26 11.88 0.93 -25.44
C ASP A 26 11.21 1.81 -24.40
N ASN A 27 9.87 1.85 -24.45
CA ASN A 27 9.03 2.64 -23.54
C ASN A 27 8.84 1.97 -22.17
N PHE A 28 9.30 0.72 -21.99
CA PHE A 28 8.94 -0.10 -20.83
C PHE A 28 10.13 -0.71 -20.09
N SER A 29 11.38 -0.32 -20.39
CA SER A 29 12.55 -0.72 -19.62
C SER A 29 13.14 0.44 -18.84
N GLY A 30 13.72 0.16 -17.70
CA GLY A 30 14.47 1.10 -16.90
C GLY A 30 13.90 1.34 -15.52
N PHE A 31 14.55 2.21 -14.79
CA PHE A 31 14.10 2.68 -13.49
C PHE A 31 12.91 3.64 -13.66
N HIS A 32 11.93 3.55 -12.77
CA HIS A 32 10.80 4.46 -12.77
C HIS A 32 10.43 4.93 -11.36
N ILE A 33 9.85 6.11 -11.31
CA ILE A 33 9.22 6.69 -10.13
C ILE A 33 7.80 7.10 -10.49
N GLU A 34 6.88 7.01 -9.53
CA GLU A 34 5.48 7.32 -9.80
C GLU A 34 4.77 7.94 -8.60
N GLY A 35 3.80 8.79 -8.88
CA GLY A 35 2.80 9.25 -7.92
C GLY A 35 1.53 8.46 -8.09
N LEU A 36 0.91 8.07 -6.98
CA LEU A 36 -0.25 7.20 -6.92
C LEU A 36 -1.40 7.87 -6.18
N ALA A 37 -2.63 7.69 -6.67
CA ALA A 37 -3.85 8.04 -5.96
C ALA A 37 -4.87 6.93 -6.16
N GLY A 38 -5.63 6.60 -5.11
CA GLY A 38 -6.55 5.48 -5.16
C GLY A 38 -7.78 5.67 -4.31
N TYR A 39 -8.75 4.82 -4.57
CA TYR A 39 -9.96 4.64 -3.78
C TYR A 39 -9.95 3.25 -3.18
N ASP A 40 -10.23 3.18 -1.89
CA ASP A 40 -10.11 2.01 -1.06
C ASP A 40 -11.46 1.56 -0.53
N SER A 41 -11.65 0.25 -0.47
CA SER A 41 -12.78 -0.39 0.20
C SER A 41 -12.25 -1.55 1.04
N SER A 42 -12.26 -1.38 2.35
CA SER A 42 -11.82 -2.38 3.33
C SER A 42 -13.01 -3.05 3.98
N ARG A 43 -12.95 -4.38 4.10
CA ARG A 43 -13.96 -5.21 4.78
C ARG A 43 -13.30 -5.99 5.90
N PRO A 44 -13.51 -5.61 7.17
CA PRO A 44 -13.08 -6.42 8.32
C PRO A 44 -14.00 -7.65 8.48
N GLY A 45 -13.42 -8.82 8.70
CA GLY A 45 -14.13 -10.05 9.01
C GLY A 45 -14.81 -10.70 7.79
N SER A 46 -14.05 -11.35 6.92
CA SER A 46 -14.60 -12.01 5.72
C SER A 46 -15.26 -13.37 5.99
N THR A 47 -15.04 -13.96 7.15
CA THR A 47 -15.68 -15.20 7.60
C THR A 47 -16.91 -14.91 8.47
N VAL A 48 -17.87 -14.24 7.91
CA VAL A 48 -19.13 -13.99 8.61
C VAL A 48 -20.09 -15.14 8.36
N ASP A 49 -20.63 -15.70 9.45
CA ASP A 49 -21.78 -16.59 9.41
C ASP A 49 -22.96 -15.88 8.74
N ILE A 50 -23.42 -16.43 7.60
CA ILE A 50 -24.44 -15.85 6.72
C ILE A 50 -25.83 -15.75 7.41
N ASP A 51 -25.97 -16.21 8.63
CA ASP A 51 -27.24 -16.38 9.33
C ASP A 51 -27.59 -15.26 10.34
N ASN A 52 -26.76 -14.21 10.48
CA ASN A 52 -27.07 -13.09 11.37
C ASN A 52 -27.50 -11.83 10.57
N PRO A 53 -28.82 -11.49 10.56
CA PRO A 53 -29.31 -10.31 9.81
C PRO A 53 -28.86 -8.96 10.38
N ASP A 54 -28.20 -8.94 11.54
CA ASP A 54 -27.68 -7.73 12.20
C ASP A 54 -26.19 -7.47 11.88
N ASP A 55 -25.58 -8.27 10.99
CA ASP A 55 -24.23 -8.01 10.51
C ASP A 55 -24.18 -6.73 9.70
N VAL A 56 -23.77 -5.67 10.37
CA VAL A 56 -23.52 -4.37 9.77
C VAL A 56 -22.30 -4.52 8.86
N ASN A 57 -22.53 -4.73 7.56
CA ASN A 57 -21.50 -4.67 6.52
C ASN A 57 -20.89 -3.25 6.49
N GLN A 58 -20.00 -2.99 7.42
CA GLN A 58 -19.31 -1.71 7.53
C GLN A 58 -18.12 -1.72 6.57
N SER A 59 -18.38 -1.33 5.31
CA SER A 59 -17.31 -1.06 4.36
C SER A 59 -16.77 0.34 4.64
N ILE A 60 -15.49 0.44 4.97
CA ILE A 60 -14.79 1.72 5.12
C ILE A 60 -14.28 2.11 3.73
N HIS A 61 -14.75 3.26 3.26
CA HIS A 61 -14.33 3.81 1.96
C HIS A 61 -13.39 4.98 2.17
N ASP A 62 -12.27 5.01 1.45
CA ASP A 62 -11.28 6.07 1.63
C ASP A 62 -10.49 6.40 0.37
N VAL A 63 -9.88 7.59 0.39
CA VAL A 63 -8.94 8.05 -0.61
C VAL A 63 -7.52 7.82 -0.12
N THR A 64 -6.74 7.11 -0.92
CA THR A 64 -5.32 6.84 -0.65
C THR A 64 -4.44 7.58 -1.63
N TYR A 65 -3.25 7.99 -1.20
CA TYR A 65 -2.26 8.64 -2.04
C TYR A 65 -0.85 8.23 -1.62
N GLY A 66 0.09 8.33 -2.56
CA GLY A 66 1.45 7.93 -2.26
C GLY A 66 2.35 7.94 -3.48
N GLY A 67 3.39 7.14 -3.44
CA GLY A 67 4.34 6.99 -4.52
C GLY A 67 4.97 5.62 -4.59
N GLY A 68 5.58 5.36 -5.72
CA GLY A 68 6.28 4.11 -5.99
C GLY A 68 7.59 4.33 -6.73
N VAL A 69 8.44 3.33 -6.62
CA VAL A 69 9.69 3.19 -7.38
C VAL A 69 9.80 1.77 -7.89
N GLY A 70 10.40 1.59 -9.05
CA GLY A 70 10.59 0.26 -9.59
C GLY A 70 11.62 0.21 -10.71
N TYR A 71 11.89 -1.00 -11.15
CA TYR A 71 12.77 -1.27 -12.27
C TYR A 71 12.17 -2.36 -13.15
N ASP A 72 12.08 -2.07 -14.44
CA ASP A 72 11.53 -2.96 -15.46
C ASP A 72 12.58 -3.40 -16.45
N MET A 73 12.42 -4.63 -16.93
CA MET A 73 13.18 -5.21 -18.04
C MET A 73 12.22 -5.74 -19.09
N LYS A 74 12.35 -5.27 -20.31
CA LYS A 74 11.60 -5.78 -21.46
C LYS A 74 12.40 -6.88 -22.15
N SER A 75 11.71 -7.96 -22.50
CA SER A 75 12.24 -9.06 -23.31
C SER A 75 11.21 -9.44 -24.36
N GLY A 76 11.44 -9.01 -25.59
CA GLY A 76 10.46 -9.15 -26.67
C GLY A 76 9.17 -8.40 -26.37
N ASN A 77 8.06 -9.14 -26.27
CA ASN A 77 6.74 -8.59 -25.95
C ASN A 77 6.38 -8.65 -24.46
N MET A 78 7.29 -9.09 -23.62
CA MET A 78 7.08 -9.24 -22.17
C MET A 78 7.89 -8.21 -21.38
N VAL A 79 7.35 -7.78 -20.26
CA VAL A 79 8.01 -6.90 -19.28
C VAL A 79 7.99 -7.60 -17.94
N PHE A 80 9.14 -7.60 -17.28
CA PHE A 80 9.35 -8.12 -15.93
C PHE A 80 9.85 -6.98 -15.06
N GLY A 81 9.28 -6.80 -13.88
CA GLY A 81 9.67 -5.71 -13.01
C GLY A 81 9.63 -6.09 -11.53
N ILE A 82 10.33 -5.26 -10.76
CA ILE A 82 10.23 -5.23 -9.30
C ILE A 82 9.84 -3.81 -8.90
N GLU A 83 9.02 -3.71 -7.85
CA GLU A 83 8.52 -2.40 -7.41
C GLU A 83 8.35 -2.35 -5.90
N GLY A 84 8.46 -1.14 -5.38
CA GLY A 84 8.16 -0.80 -4.01
C GLY A 84 7.26 0.42 -3.97
N GLU A 85 6.25 0.40 -3.11
CA GLU A 85 5.27 1.47 -2.98
C GLU A 85 5.11 1.86 -1.52
N TRP A 86 4.85 3.13 -1.32
CA TRP A 86 4.46 3.72 -0.05
C TRP A 86 3.21 4.55 -0.26
N MET A 87 2.15 4.19 0.46
CA MET A 87 0.87 4.89 0.39
C MET A 87 0.41 5.29 1.78
N GLU A 88 -0.33 6.36 1.84
CA GLU A 88 -1.03 6.85 3.02
C GLU A 88 -2.52 6.94 2.71
N SER A 89 -3.32 6.81 3.77
CA SER A 89 -4.76 6.96 3.72
C SER A 89 -5.17 8.04 4.74
N ASN A 90 -6.21 8.79 4.41
CA ASN A 90 -6.80 9.78 5.30
C ASN A 90 -8.09 9.25 5.97
N ALA A 91 -8.34 7.92 5.92
CA ALA A 91 -9.50 7.32 6.55
C ALA A 91 -9.49 7.58 8.04
N LYS A 92 -10.56 8.23 8.49
CA LYS A 92 -10.85 8.44 9.90
C LYS A 92 -12.25 7.92 10.16
N THR A 93 -12.35 6.97 11.05
CA THR A 93 -13.64 6.49 11.53
C THR A 93 -13.75 6.81 13.01
N ASP A 94 -14.67 7.73 13.33
CA ASP A 94 -15.03 8.07 14.69
C ASP A 94 -16.21 7.19 15.15
N TYR A 95 -16.06 6.55 16.29
CA TYR A 95 -17.13 5.80 16.92
C TYR A 95 -17.73 6.63 18.05
N ASP A 96 -19.08 6.74 18.05
CA ASP A 96 -19.78 7.45 19.14
C ASP A 96 -19.70 6.61 20.42
N THR A 97 -18.88 7.07 21.36
CA THR A 97 -18.72 6.47 22.69
C THR A 97 -19.65 7.09 23.74
N THR A 98 -20.63 7.92 23.34
CA THR A 98 -21.54 8.62 24.24
C THR A 98 -22.43 7.61 24.98
N GLY A 99 -22.20 7.46 26.28
CA GLY A 99 -22.97 6.54 27.13
C GLY A 99 -22.32 5.18 27.38
N PHE A 100 -21.14 4.93 26.85
CA PHE A 100 -20.40 3.70 27.14
C PHE A 100 -19.56 3.86 28.43
N THR A 101 -19.78 3.00 29.42
CA THR A 101 -18.97 2.94 30.64
C THR A 101 -17.98 1.79 30.50
N GLY A 102 -16.74 2.12 30.06
CA GLY A 102 -15.65 1.15 29.86
C GLY A 102 -14.69 1.61 28.75
N PHE A 103 -13.61 0.89 28.58
CA PHE A 103 -12.67 1.10 27.48
C PHE A 103 -13.35 0.72 26.15
N GLY A 104 -13.48 1.68 25.23
CA GLY A 104 -14.02 1.49 23.89
C GLY A 104 -13.08 2.08 22.84
N VAL A 105 -13.09 1.51 21.63
CA VAL A 105 -12.39 2.09 20.47
C VAL A 105 -13.15 3.34 20.05
N SER A 106 -12.52 4.51 20.17
CA SER A 106 -13.14 5.79 19.80
C SER A 106 -12.73 6.25 18.40
N HIS A 107 -11.55 5.84 17.95
CA HIS A 107 -11.00 6.31 16.69
C HIS A 107 -10.06 5.26 16.06
N VAL A 108 -10.21 5.04 14.76
CA VAL A 108 -9.30 4.22 13.96
C VAL A 108 -8.85 5.04 12.76
N GLU A 109 -7.55 5.27 12.67
CA GLU A 109 -6.92 5.90 11.50
C GLU A 109 -6.14 4.83 10.71
N THR A 110 -6.37 4.80 9.41
CA THR A 110 -5.52 4.02 8.49
C THR A 110 -4.23 4.82 8.26
N GLY A 111 -3.12 4.28 8.69
CA GLY A 111 -1.81 4.89 8.51
C GLY A 111 -1.17 4.51 7.17
N ARG A 112 0.16 4.31 7.21
CA ARG A 112 0.94 3.93 6.03
C ARG A 112 0.65 2.51 5.57
N ASP A 113 0.80 2.29 4.26
CA ASP A 113 0.76 0.99 3.61
C ASP A 113 2.00 0.85 2.73
N LEU A 114 2.84 -0.12 3.04
CA LEU A 114 4.06 -0.45 2.31
C LEU A 114 3.82 -1.70 1.48
N TYR A 115 4.34 -1.70 0.25
CA TYR A 115 4.30 -2.85 -0.63
C TYR A 115 5.67 -3.04 -1.28
N VAL A 116 6.07 -4.30 -1.42
CA VAL A 116 7.21 -4.71 -2.23
C VAL A 116 6.83 -5.98 -2.99
N GLY A 117 7.07 -5.97 -4.30
CA GLY A 117 6.66 -7.08 -5.14
C GLY A 117 7.30 -7.11 -6.51
N ALA A 118 6.81 -8.03 -7.31
CA ALA A 118 7.20 -8.19 -8.71
C ALA A 118 5.97 -8.02 -9.60
N ARG A 119 6.23 -7.61 -10.86
CA ARG A 119 5.22 -7.52 -11.90
C ARG A 119 5.67 -8.23 -13.17
N ILE A 120 4.71 -8.77 -13.89
CA ILE A 120 4.90 -9.34 -15.22
C ILE A 120 3.80 -8.83 -16.13
N GLY A 121 4.16 -8.39 -17.32
CA GLY A 121 3.22 -7.85 -18.28
C GLY A 121 3.51 -8.25 -19.70
N VAL A 122 2.54 -8.01 -20.56
CA VAL A 122 2.60 -8.22 -22.00
C VAL A 122 2.21 -6.94 -22.72
N LEU A 123 2.95 -6.58 -23.75
CA LEU A 123 2.64 -5.44 -24.60
C LEU A 123 1.44 -5.76 -25.48
N ALA A 124 0.32 -5.10 -25.23
CA ALA A 124 -0.85 -5.16 -26.11
C ALA A 124 -0.64 -4.32 -27.37
N THR A 125 0.11 -3.22 -27.24
CA THR A 125 0.61 -2.37 -28.34
C THR A 125 2.00 -1.85 -27.96
N PRO A 126 2.75 -1.20 -28.86
CA PRO A 126 4.04 -0.59 -28.52
C PRO A 126 4.00 0.40 -27.35
N ASN A 127 2.82 0.95 -27.02
CA ASN A 127 2.63 1.95 -25.97
C ASN A 127 1.69 1.50 -24.82
N ILE A 128 1.16 0.27 -24.88
CA ILE A 128 0.21 -0.22 -23.88
C ILE A 128 0.71 -1.55 -23.32
N LEU A 129 0.94 -1.57 -22.00
CA LEU A 129 1.30 -2.75 -21.23
C LEU A 129 0.11 -3.20 -20.38
N LEU A 130 -0.27 -4.46 -20.52
CA LEU A 130 -1.15 -5.15 -19.58
C LEU A 130 -0.30 -5.96 -18.61
N TYR A 131 -0.51 -5.81 -17.31
CA TYR A 131 0.33 -6.49 -16.33
C TYR A 131 -0.47 -7.02 -15.14
N VAL A 132 0.12 -7.98 -14.47
CA VAL A 132 -0.25 -8.45 -13.15
C VAL A 132 0.94 -8.28 -12.22
N LYS A 133 0.66 -8.12 -10.93
CA LYS A 133 1.69 -7.98 -9.91
C LYS A 133 1.32 -8.76 -8.65
N GLY A 134 2.31 -9.05 -7.83
CA GLY A 134 2.10 -9.68 -6.55
C GLY A 134 3.30 -9.51 -5.63
N GLY A 135 3.04 -9.50 -4.33
CA GLY A 135 4.10 -9.29 -3.35
C GLY A 135 3.60 -9.23 -1.92
N TYR A 136 4.49 -8.80 -1.06
CA TYR A 136 4.25 -8.58 0.36
C TYR A 136 3.74 -7.16 0.60
N THR A 137 2.80 -7.03 1.53
CA THR A 137 2.28 -5.73 1.99
C THR A 137 2.25 -5.66 3.51
N ASN A 138 2.53 -4.48 4.05
CA ASN A 138 2.46 -4.18 5.48
C ASN A 138 1.70 -2.87 5.68
N ALA A 139 0.56 -2.95 6.35
CA ALA A 139 -0.26 -1.80 6.68
C ALA A 139 -0.18 -1.49 8.17
N LYS A 140 -0.10 -0.20 8.52
CA LYS A 140 -0.14 0.29 9.90
C LYS A 140 -1.47 1.00 10.16
N PHE A 141 -2.13 0.62 11.25
CA PHE A 141 -3.35 1.24 11.74
C PHE A 141 -3.09 1.84 13.11
N ASN A 142 -3.55 3.07 13.33
CA ASN A 142 -3.54 3.71 14.62
C ASN A 142 -4.92 3.54 15.27
N VAL A 143 -4.97 2.90 16.41
CA VAL A 143 -6.18 2.65 17.16
C VAL A 143 -6.13 3.48 18.45
N LEU A 144 -7.10 4.37 18.63
CA LEU A 144 -7.29 5.12 19.87
C LEU A 144 -8.43 4.47 20.66
N ALA A 145 -8.10 3.93 21.83
CA ALA A 145 -9.07 3.47 22.80
C ALA A 145 -9.18 4.48 23.95
N THR A 146 -10.40 4.85 24.31
CA THR A 146 -10.67 5.78 25.41
C THR A 146 -11.72 5.25 26.37
N ASP A 147 -11.61 5.60 27.66
CA ASP A 147 -12.65 5.44 28.68
C ASP A 147 -13.29 6.80 29.07
N ASN A 148 -13.11 7.84 28.25
CA ASN A 148 -13.45 9.25 28.48
C ASN A 148 -12.60 9.94 29.55
N VAL A 149 -11.61 9.28 30.13
CA VAL A 149 -10.68 9.82 31.15
C VAL A 149 -9.22 9.55 30.72
N THR A 150 -8.97 8.39 30.12
CA THR A 150 -7.63 7.95 29.71
C THR A 150 -7.64 7.53 28.25
N ASP A 151 -6.76 8.11 27.46
CA ASP A 151 -6.55 7.76 26.06
C ASP A 151 -5.37 6.79 25.95
N VAL A 152 -5.59 5.62 25.34
CA VAL A 152 -4.55 4.66 25.02
C VAL A 152 -4.42 4.58 23.51
N GLN A 153 -3.30 5.06 23.00
CA GLN A 153 -2.95 4.96 21.58
C GLN A 153 -2.14 3.69 21.38
N THR A 154 -2.61 2.82 20.48
CA THR A 154 -1.95 1.56 20.15
C THR A 154 -1.82 1.46 18.64
N ASP A 155 -0.62 1.14 18.18
CA ASP A 155 -0.35 0.92 16.77
C ASP A 155 -0.55 -0.56 16.44
N ALA A 156 -1.33 -0.86 15.39
CA ALA A 156 -1.50 -2.21 14.86
C ALA A 156 -0.75 -2.32 13.52
N ASN A 157 0.22 -3.22 13.44
CA ASN A 157 0.92 -3.55 12.21
C ASN A 157 0.32 -4.83 11.64
N LEU A 158 -0.16 -4.78 10.40
CA LEU A 158 -0.75 -5.90 9.70
C LEU A 158 0.13 -6.33 8.54
N ASP A 159 0.46 -7.61 8.53
CA ASP A 159 1.25 -8.26 7.48
C ASP A 159 0.34 -9.07 6.57
N GLY A 160 0.59 -8.98 5.27
CA GLY A 160 -0.23 -9.65 4.28
C GLY A 160 0.44 -9.81 2.92
N TRP A 161 -0.34 -10.27 1.97
CA TRP A 161 0.03 -10.34 0.58
C TRP A 161 -0.91 -9.47 -0.26
N ARG A 162 -0.38 -8.97 -1.38
CA ARG A 162 -1.13 -8.19 -2.36
C ARG A 162 -0.98 -8.82 -3.74
N ALA A 163 -2.09 -8.92 -4.46
CA ALA A 163 -2.11 -9.19 -5.89
C ALA A 163 -2.85 -8.06 -6.61
N GLY A 164 -2.46 -7.77 -7.83
CA GLY A 164 -3.10 -6.72 -8.62
C GLY A 164 -2.93 -6.96 -10.09
N GLY A 165 -3.61 -6.14 -10.87
CA GLY A 165 -3.46 -6.10 -12.32
C GLY A 165 -3.88 -4.75 -12.86
N GLY A 166 -3.26 -4.35 -13.96
CA GLY A 166 -3.47 -3.02 -14.49
C GLY A 166 -3.08 -2.85 -15.94
N ILE A 167 -3.27 -1.63 -16.36
CA ILE A 167 -2.91 -1.14 -17.69
C ILE A 167 -1.98 0.06 -17.48
N GLU A 168 -0.84 0.04 -18.15
CA GLU A 168 0.08 1.18 -18.23
C GLU A 168 0.15 1.66 -19.68
N VAL A 169 0.05 2.99 -19.86
CA VAL A 169 0.10 3.65 -21.16
C VAL A 169 1.30 4.59 -21.18
N ALA A 170 2.27 4.30 -22.01
CA ALA A 170 3.39 5.20 -22.27
C ALA A 170 2.91 6.39 -23.10
N LEU A 171 2.94 7.58 -22.52
CA LEU A 171 2.60 8.84 -23.18
C LEU A 171 3.78 9.40 -23.98
N SER A 172 4.98 9.07 -23.55
CA SER A 172 6.26 9.37 -24.20
C SER A 172 7.32 8.38 -23.71
N LYS A 173 8.56 8.54 -24.15
CA LYS A 173 9.68 7.69 -23.70
C LYS A 173 9.89 7.76 -22.17
N ASN A 174 9.55 8.88 -21.56
CA ASN A 174 9.82 9.12 -20.15
C ASN A 174 8.57 9.19 -19.27
N PHE A 175 7.38 9.40 -19.84
CA PHE A 175 6.15 9.58 -19.06
C PHE A 175 5.12 8.51 -19.36
N PHE A 176 4.51 8.02 -18.31
CA PHE A 176 3.41 7.06 -18.39
C PHE A 176 2.29 7.39 -17.42
N ILE A 177 1.11 6.83 -17.70
CA ILE A 177 -0.02 6.76 -16.78
C ILE A 177 -0.39 5.32 -16.60
N LYS A 178 -0.93 4.97 -15.41
CA LYS A 178 -1.44 3.63 -15.16
C LYS A 178 -2.79 3.65 -14.44
N GLY A 179 -3.57 2.60 -14.67
CA GLY A 179 -4.76 2.26 -13.88
C GLY A 179 -4.62 0.83 -13.39
N GLU A 180 -4.89 0.60 -12.11
CA GLU A 180 -4.63 -0.67 -11.45
C GLU A 180 -5.74 -1.02 -10.47
N TYR A 181 -6.13 -2.29 -10.44
CA TYR A 181 -6.94 -2.88 -9.39
C TYR A 181 -6.07 -3.77 -8.51
N ARG A 182 -6.25 -3.66 -7.19
CA ARG A 182 -5.48 -4.36 -6.17
C ARG A 182 -6.39 -5.07 -5.19
N TYR A 183 -6.01 -6.27 -4.83
CA TYR A 183 -6.55 -7.01 -3.70
C TYR A 183 -5.44 -7.28 -2.71
N SER A 184 -5.66 -6.97 -1.44
CA SER A 184 -4.75 -7.29 -0.34
C SER A 184 -5.48 -8.08 0.73
N ASN A 185 -4.83 -9.11 1.24
CA ASN A 185 -5.33 -9.89 2.37
C ASN A 185 -4.29 -9.87 3.48
N TYR A 186 -4.69 -9.40 4.65
CA TYR A 186 -3.85 -9.31 5.84
C TYR A 186 -4.24 -10.43 6.79
N THR A 187 -3.28 -11.29 7.13
CA THR A 187 -3.51 -12.51 7.91
C THR A 187 -2.90 -12.48 9.30
N LYS A 188 -1.97 -11.57 9.55
CA LYS A 188 -1.26 -11.47 10.82
C LYS A 188 -1.18 -10.03 11.28
N GLY A 189 -1.38 -9.81 12.57
CA GLY A 189 -1.24 -8.52 13.21
C GLY A 189 -0.36 -8.58 14.46
N THR A 190 0.31 -7.48 14.77
CA THR A 190 0.99 -7.22 16.03
C THR A 190 0.54 -5.87 16.55
N PHE A 191 0.30 -5.76 17.85
CA PHE A 191 0.08 -4.49 18.52
C PHE A 191 1.39 -3.97 19.08
N GLU A 192 1.67 -2.69 18.88
CA GLU A 192 2.80 -1.99 19.46
C GLU A 192 2.27 -0.98 20.49
N ALA A 193 2.63 -1.20 21.76
CA ALA A 193 2.29 -0.28 22.84
C ALA A 193 3.13 1.01 22.75
N PRO A 194 2.69 2.15 23.37
CA PRO A 194 3.47 3.39 23.41
C PRO A 194 4.87 3.24 24.03
N SER A 195 5.09 2.17 24.79
CA SER A 195 6.39 1.80 25.37
C SER A 195 7.35 1.14 24.39
N GLY A 196 6.91 0.84 23.16
CA GLY A 196 7.67 0.09 22.15
C GLY A 196 7.66 -1.43 22.37
N LEU A 197 6.84 -1.94 23.28
CA LEU A 197 6.65 -3.39 23.47
C LEU A 197 5.64 -3.90 22.43
N GLU A 198 6.04 -4.94 21.69
CA GLU A 198 5.16 -5.63 20.75
C GLU A 198 4.42 -6.78 21.41
N SER A 199 3.17 -6.99 21.03
CA SER A 199 2.39 -8.17 21.43
C SER A 199 2.87 -9.43 20.69
N ASP A 200 2.42 -10.60 21.16
CA ASP A 200 2.47 -11.80 20.34
C ASP A 200 1.63 -11.60 19.06
N ARG A 201 2.02 -12.31 17.98
CA ARG A 201 1.29 -12.28 16.71
C ARG A 201 -0.09 -12.90 16.87
N PHE A 202 -1.11 -12.22 16.39
CA PHE A 202 -2.48 -12.72 16.34
C PHE A 202 -2.98 -12.85 14.90
N ASN A 203 -3.95 -13.73 14.68
CA ASN A 203 -4.55 -13.90 13.36
C ASN A 203 -5.56 -12.76 13.11
N VAL A 204 -5.46 -12.16 11.94
CA VAL A 204 -6.40 -11.14 11.42
C VAL A 204 -6.95 -11.68 10.11
N ASP A 205 -8.18 -11.37 9.80
CA ASP A 205 -8.79 -11.59 8.50
C ASP A 205 -9.33 -10.25 8.01
N LEU A 206 -8.54 -9.57 7.18
CA LEU A 206 -8.88 -8.28 6.62
C LEU A 206 -8.63 -8.28 5.12
N ASP A 207 -9.69 -8.13 4.37
CA ASP A 207 -9.68 -7.99 2.93
C ASP A 207 -9.76 -6.52 2.52
N ARG A 208 -8.93 -6.13 1.55
CA ARG A 208 -8.88 -4.76 1.06
C ARG A 208 -8.86 -4.75 -0.47
N HIS A 209 -9.77 -3.98 -1.04
CA HIS A 209 -9.91 -3.77 -2.48
C HIS A 209 -9.60 -2.32 -2.82
N GLN A 210 -8.73 -2.09 -3.79
CA GLN A 210 -8.31 -0.74 -4.18
C GLN A 210 -8.36 -0.57 -5.69
N GLY A 211 -8.91 0.56 -6.15
CA GLY A 211 -8.71 1.08 -7.49
C GLY A 211 -7.68 2.21 -7.44
N VAL A 212 -6.61 2.12 -8.20
CA VAL A 212 -5.49 3.07 -8.16
C VAL A 212 -5.19 3.60 -9.54
N VAL A 213 -4.92 4.90 -9.62
CA VAL A 213 -4.37 5.56 -10.80
C VAL A 213 -2.98 6.09 -10.48
N GLY A 214 -2.10 6.09 -11.46
CA GLY A 214 -0.74 6.58 -11.30
C GLY A 214 -0.26 7.38 -12.48
N VAL A 215 0.68 8.28 -12.21
CA VAL A 215 1.48 8.98 -13.21
C VAL A 215 2.94 8.84 -12.84
N GLY A 216 3.78 8.52 -13.81
CA GLY A 216 5.19 8.25 -13.53
C GLY A 216 6.14 8.71 -14.61
N MET A 217 7.41 8.71 -14.21
CA MET A 217 8.56 8.95 -15.09
C MET A 217 9.46 7.71 -15.12
N ARG A 218 9.98 7.42 -16.31
CA ARG A 218 10.93 6.34 -16.58
C ARG A 218 12.26 6.91 -17.12
N PHE A 219 13.38 6.29 -16.71
CA PHE A 219 14.75 6.71 -17.00
C PHE A 219 15.53 5.61 -17.71
#